data_2b12bb9eb55870ab7c8c1cdef8d17c1a
#
_entry.id   2b12bb9eb55870ab7c8c1cdef8d17c1a
#
_cell.length_a   1.000
_cell.length_b   1.000
_cell.length_c   1.000
_cell.angle_alpha   90.00
_cell.angle_beta   90.00
_cell.angle_gamma   90.00
#
_symmetry.space_group_name_H-M   'P 1'
#
loop_
_entity.id
_entity.type
_entity.pdbx_description
1 polymer ?
#
loop_
_entity_poly.entity_id
_entity_poly.type
_entity_poly.pdbx_seq_one_letter_code
_entity_poly.pdbx_strand_id
1 'polypeptide(L)'
;MDYLTKPPQKYLFDGCKLHFYPELLKKFMKNERIYPVTVDMGIHKGCNMRCIFCYGTYQKPSNDYIPTDRLMMVAKDAGRAGVKGIAIIGDGEPTLNPGLYSFVEALTTHKVESAVATNGLLLDEYKLNI
;
A
#
# COMPACT_ATOMS: atom_id res chain seq x y z
N MET A 1 17.62 19.07 -14.69
CA MET A 1 16.22 18.62 -14.47
C MET A 1 15.77 19.23 -13.15
N ASP A 2 14.84 20.12 -13.21
CA ASP A 2 14.46 20.91 -12.06
C ASP A 2 13.35 20.19 -11.27
N TYR A 3 13.76 19.29 -10.37
CA TYR A 3 12.83 18.53 -9.51
C TYR A 3 12.15 19.41 -8.44
N LEU A 4 12.63 20.66 -8.27
CA LEU A 4 12.13 21.57 -7.25
C LEU A 4 10.89 22.37 -7.68
N THR A 5 10.62 22.41 -8.98
CA THR A 5 9.50 23.21 -9.55
C THR A 5 8.29 22.36 -9.96
N LYS A 6 8.38 21.02 -9.95
CA LYS A 6 7.22 20.17 -10.19
C LYS A 6 6.49 19.90 -8.87
N PRO A 7 5.15 20.05 -8.84
CA PRO A 7 4.39 19.57 -7.69
C PRO A 7 4.73 18.10 -7.46
N PRO A 8 4.79 17.65 -6.19
CA PRO A 8 5.09 16.26 -5.88
C PRO A 8 4.15 15.36 -6.67
N GLN A 9 4.71 14.47 -7.47
CA GLN A 9 3.89 13.53 -8.23
C GLN A 9 3.20 12.63 -7.22
N LYS A 10 1.88 12.61 -7.30
CA LYS A 10 0.98 11.90 -6.39
C LYS A 10 1.36 10.43 -6.15
N TYR A 11 2.04 9.83 -7.11
CA TYR A 11 2.35 8.40 -7.15
C TYR A 11 3.85 8.06 -7.08
N LEU A 12 4.70 8.98 -6.62
CA LEU A 12 6.12 8.66 -6.41
C LEU A 12 6.30 7.74 -5.21
N PHE A 13 6.87 6.55 -5.47
CA PHE A 13 7.29 5.58 -4.45
C PHE A 13 8.75 5.80 -4.06
N ASP A 14 9.14 7.04 -3.74
CA ASP A 14 10.45 7.31 -3.20
C ASP A 14 10.41 7.37 -1.66
N GLY A 15 11.55 7.10 -1.03
CA GLY A 15 11.67 7.15 0.43
C GLY A 15 11.65 8.56 1.01
N CYS A 16 11.56 9.59 0.17
CA CYS A 16 11.71 10.99 0.57
C CYS A 16 10.40 11.71 0.91
N LYS A 17 9.30 10.98 1.08
CA LYS A 17 7.96 11.58 1.25
C LYS A 17 7.81 12.53 2.41
N LEU A 18 8.60 12.38 3.47
CA LEU A 18 8.54 13.27 4.63
C LEU A 18 8.86 14.73 4.26
N HIS A 19 9.64 14.97 3.21
CA HIS A 19 9.95 16.33 2.74
C HIS A 19 8.71 17.09 2.25
N PHE A 20 7.69 16.39 1.78
CA PHE A 20 6.44 17.00 1.32
C PHE A 20 5.47 17.33 2.47
N TYR A 21 5.84 16.97 3.71
CA TYR A 21 5.02 17.17 4.91
C TYR A 21 5.80 17.92 5.99
N PRO A 22 6.03 19.26 5.81
CA PRO A 22 6.90 20.05 6.70
C PRO A 22 6.49 19.99 8.19
N GLU A 23 5.19 19.84 8.46
CA GLU A 23 4.71 19.76 9.85
C GLU A 23 5.09 18.41 10.50
N LEU A 24 5.08 17.33 9.73
CA LEU A 24 5.57 16.03 10.22
C LEU A 24 7.10 16.07 10.39
N LEU A 25 7.80 16.70 9.46
CA LEU A 25 9.25 16.88 9.55
C LEU A 25 9.63 17.67 10.80
N LYS A 26 8.94 18.78 11.11
CA LYS A 26 9.13 19.55 12.35
C LYS A 26 8.95 18.70 13.61
N LYS A 27 7.90 17.87 13.64
CA LYS A 27 7.64 16.94 14.76
C LYS A 27 8.79 15.94 14.89
N PHE A 28 9.19 15.32 13.77
CA PHE A 28 10.31 14.39 13.74
C PHE A 28 11.60 15.01 14.28
N MET A 29 11.94 16.23 13.84
CA MET A 29 13.12 16.97 14.32
C MET A 29 13.08 17.30 15.83
N LYS A 30 11.88 17.37 16.42
CA LYS A 30 11.68 17.57 17.85
C LYS A 30 11.61 16.26 18.65
N ASN A 31 11.89 15.11 18.02
CA ASN A 31 11.69 13.78 18.61
C ASN A 31 10.25 13.50 19.09
N GLU A 32 9.26 14.19 18.50
CA GLU A 32 7.86 13.88 18.75
C GLU A 32 7.46 12.62 17.98
N ARG A 33 6.51 11.87 18.53
CA ARG A 33 5.97 10.67 17.85
C ARG A 33 5.24 11.06 16.58
N ILE A 34 5.63 10.47 15.47
CA ILE A 34 4.94 10.58 14.18
C ILE A 34 4.54 9.19 13.69
N TYR A 35 3.50 9.13 12.87
CA TYR A 35 3.16 7.94 12.10
C TYR A 35 3.80 8.01 10.70
N PRO A 36 4.02 6.86 10.04
CA PRO A 36 4.58 6.85 8.70
C PRO A 36 3.67 7.61 7.72
N VAL A 37 4.28 8.28 6.74
CA VAL A 37 3.55 8.94 5.65
C VAL A 37 2.93 7.90 4.73
N THR A 38 3.69 6.85 4.42
CA THR A 38 3.24 5.71 3.59
C THR A 38 3.64 4.41 4.23
N VAL A 39 2.89 3.36 3.92
CA VAL A 39 3.09 2.00 4.40
C VAL A 39 3.11 1.05 3.21
N ASP A 40 4.08 0.15 3.18
CA ASP A 40 4.09 -0.99 2.27
C ASP A 40 3.59 -2.22 3.03
N MET A 41 2.65 -2.96 2.46
CA MET A 41 2.14 -4.17 3.11
C MET A 41 1.75 -5.25 2.13
N GLY A 42 2.15 -6.49 2.43
CA GLY A 42 1.64 -7.69 1.78
C GLY A 42 0.36 -8.16 2.45
N ILE A 43 -0.65 -8.49 1.67
CA ILE A 43 -1.95 -8.95 2.17
C ILE A 43 -2.25 -10.42 1.86
N HIS A 44 -1.43 -11.05 1.03
CA HIS A 44 -1.53 -12.47 0.66
C HIS A 44 -0.14 -13.04 0.39
N LYS A 45 0.14 -14.25 0.86
CA LYS A 45 1.43 -14.93 0.64
C LYS A 45 1.48 -15.80 -0.60
N GLY A 46 0.34 -16.36 -1.00
CA GLY A 46 0.26 -17.18 -2.20
C GLY A 46 0.33 -16.34 -3.47
N CYS A 47 0.83 -16.96 -4.54
CA CYS A 47 0.85 -16.36 -5.88
C CYS A 47 0.46 -17.41 -6.91
N ASN A 48 -0.32 -17.01 -7.91
CA ASN A 48 -0.73 -17.84 -9.04
C ASN A 48 0.31 -17.83 -10.18
N MET A 49 1.47 -17.17 -9.99
CA MET A 49 2.60 -17.18 -10.92
C MET A 49 3.89 -17.61 -10.22
N ARG A 50 4.91 -17.94 -11.03
CA ARG A 50 6.28 -18.27 -10.60
C ARG A 50 7.28 -17.52 -11.47
N CYS A 51 7.33 -16.19 -11.32
CA CYS A 51 8.25 -15.36 -12.09
C CYS A 51 9.70 -15.66 -11.70
N ILE A 52 10.58 -15.84 -12.69
CA ILE A 52 11.99 -16.21 -12.47
C ILE A 52 12.78 -15.15 -11.67
N PHE A 53 12.34 -13.90 -11.69
CA PHE A 53 12.95 -12.76 -10.98
C PHE A 53 12.29 -12.45 -9.63
N CYS A 54 11.28 -13.22 -9.22
CA CYS A 54 10.54 -12.94 -8.00
C CYS A 54 11.28 -13.46 -6.77
N TYR A 55 11.55 -12.57 -5.81
CA TYR A 55 12.17 -12.97 -4.54
C TYR A 55 11.26 -13.91 -3.71
N GLY A 56 9.95 -13.84 -3.90
CA GLY A 56 8.98 -14.72 -3.25
C GLY A 56 9.14 -16.21 -3.60
N THR A 57 9.87 -16.55 -4.69
CA THR A 57 10.16 -17.96 -5.03
C THR A 57 11.02 -18.68 -3.99
N TYR A 58 11.79 -17.92 -3.19
CA TYR A 58 12.60 -18.46 -2.09
C TYR A 58 11.81 -18.65 -0.78
N GLN A 59 10.59 -18.16 -0.72
CA GLN A 59 9.72 -18.35 0.43
C GLN A 59 8.92 -19.64 0.30
N LYS A 60 8.58 -20.26 1.44
CA LYS A 60 7.69 -21.43 1.41
C LYS A 60 6.30 -20.97 0.90
N PRO A 61 5.74 -21.63 -0.12
CA PRO A 61 4.39 -21.33 -0.57
C PRO A 61 3.40 -21.47 0.60
N SER A 62 2.53 -20.49 0.73
CA SER A 62 1.47 -20.48 1.73
C SER A 62 0.27 -19.76 1.12
N ASN A 63 -0.92 -20.16 1.50
CA ASN A 63 -2.17 -19.48 1.15
C ASN A 63 -2.63 -18.56 2.30
N ASP A 64 -1.73 -18.21 3.21
CA ASP A 64 -2.03 -17.29 4.29
C ASP A 64 -2.35 -15.90 3.74
N TYR A 65 -3.36 -15.29 4.27
CA TYR A 65 -3.76 -13.94 3.91
C TYR A 65 -4.33 -13.18 5.11
N ILE A 66 -4.34 -11.86 5.00
CA ILE A 66 -4.96 -11.03 6.04
C ILE A 66 -6.48 -11.06 5.83
N PRO A 67 -7.27 -11.48 6.81
CA PRO A 67 -8.74 -11.50 6.72
C PRO A 67 -9.33 -10.12 6.46
N THR A 68 -10.49 -10.08 5.78
CA THR A 68 -11.14 -8.83 5.37
C THR A 68 -11.44 -7.89 6.54
N ASP A 69 -11.91 -8.43 7.67
CA ASP A 69 -12.19 -7.64 8.87
C ASP A 69 -10.94 -6.94 9.40
N ARG A 70 -9.79 -7.60 9.35
CA ARG A 70 -8.50 -7.01 9.72
C ARG A 70 -8.05 -5.93 8.74
N LEU A 71 -8.26 -6.13 7.46
CA LEU A 71 -7.99 -5.10 6.44
C LEU A 71 -8.84 -3.85 6.68
N MET A 72 -10.12 -4.02 7.03
CA MET A 72 -11.00 -2.89 7.38
C MET A 72 -10.50 -2.12 8.62
N MET A 73 -9.99 -2.84 9.62
CA MET A 73 -9.37 -2.20 10.79
C MET A 73 -8.12 -1.41 10.41
N VAL A 74 -7.27 -1.98 9.56
CA VAL A 74 -6.05 -1.30 9.07
C VAL A 74 -6.42 -0.02 8.32
N ALA A 75 -7.41 -0.05 7.42
CA ALA A 75 -7.84 1.14 6.68
C ALA A 75 -8.30 2.27 7.62
N LYS A 76 -9.13 1.93 8.61
CA LYS A 76 -9.62 2.86 9.62
C LYS A 76 -8.49 3.45 10.46
N ASP A 77 -7.57 2.62 10.92
CA ASP A 77 -6.47 3.05 11.78
C ASP A 77 -5.44 3.88 10.99
N ALA A 78 -5.17 3.52 9.73
CA ALA A 78 -4.33 4.31 8.84
C ALA A 78 -4.89 5.71 8.63
N GLY A 79 -6.19 5.83 8.35
CA GLY A 79 -6.86 7.13 8.23
C GLY A 79 -6.79 7.95 9.51
N ARG A 80 -7.03 7.34 10.67
CA ARG A 80 -6.92 8.00 11.98
C ARG A 80 -5.50 8.46 12.31
N ALA A 81 -4.51 7.65 11.94
CA ALA A 81 -3.09 7.96 12.13
C ALA A 81 -2.58 9.05 11.17
N GLY A 82 -3.35 9.39 10.14
CA GLY A 82 -2.99 10.36 9.13
C GLY A 82 -2.01 9.84 8.08
N VAL A 83 -1.93 8.50 7.91
CA VAL A 83 -1.20 7.85 6.82
C VAL A 83 -1.77 8.36 5.49
N LYS A 84 -0.92 8.69 4.54
CA LYS A 84 -1.32 9.28 3.26
C LYS A 84 -1.51 8.24 2.17
N GLY A 85 -0.78 7.13 2.25
CA GLY A 85 -0.89 6.08 1.27
C GLY A 85 -0.45 4.72 1.77
N ILE A 86 -1.07 3.66 1.22
CA ILE A 86 -0.67 2.28 1.41
C ILE A 86 -0.35 1.67 0.04
N ALA A 87 0.87 1.17 -0.10
CA ALA A 87 1.24 0.33 -1.23
C ALA A 87 1.00 -1.14 -0.86
N ILE A 88 0.06 -1.75 -1.57
CA ILE A 88 -0.27 -3.17 -1.42
C ILE A 88 0.70 -3.95 -2.32
N ILE A 89 1.84 -4.28 -1.74
CA ILE A 89 2.95 -4.98 -2.39
C ILE A 89 3.46 -6.06 -1.43
N GLY A 90 4.11 -7.07 -1.93
CA GLY A 90 4.77 -8.03 -1.03
C GLY A 90 4.85 -9.44 -1.57
N ASP A 91 4.71 -10.41 -0.67
CA ASP A 91 5.17 -11.78 -0.82
C ASP A 91 4.37 -12.63 -1.81
N GLY A 92 3.17 -12.18 -2.21
CA GLY A 92 2.29 -12.94 -3.08
C GLY A 92 1.54 -12.05 -4.07
N GLU A 93 0.45 -12.59 -4.61
CA GLU A 93 -0.44 -11.87 -5.51
C GLU A 93 -1.64 -11.31 -4.72
N PRO A 94 -1.76 -9.98 -4.59
CA PRO A 94 -2.81 -9.38 -3.76
C PRO A 94 -4.23 -9.65 -4.27
N THR A 95 -4.44 -9.89 -5.57
CA THR A 95 -5.76 -10.18 -6.15
C THR A 95 -6.30 -11.55 -5.73
N LEU A 96 -5.49 -12.41 -5.11
CA LEU A 96 -5.94 -13.65 -4.49
C LEU A 96 -6.59 -13.42 -3.11
N ASN A 97 -6.37 -12.24 -2.50
CA ASN A 97 -7.04 -11.92 -1.24
C ASN A 97 -8.49 -11.49 -1.52
N PRO A 98 -9.50 -12.19 -0.97
CA PRO A 98 -10.90 -11.87 -1.20
C PRO A 98 -11.32 -10.49 -0.68
N GLY A 99 -10.56 -9.92 0.26
CA GLY A 99 -10.80 -8.61 0.85
C GLY A 99 -10.13 -7.44 0.12
N LEU A 100 -9.36 -7.68 -0.96
CA LEU A 100 -8.59 -6.61 -1.62
C LEU A 100 -9.45 -5.42 -2.03
N TYR A 101 -10.54 -5.66 -2.75
CA TYR A 101 -11.38 -4.57 -3.30
C TYR A 101 -12.07 -3.78 -2.19
N SER A 102 -12.65 -4.48 -1.22
CA SER A 102 -13.24 -3.84 -0.04
C SER A 102 -12.21 -3.04 0.76
N PHE A 103 -10.96 -3.50 0.79
CA PHE A 103 -9.87 -2.79 1.45
C PHE A 103 -9.52 -1.50 0.71
N VAL A 104 -9.38 -1.55 -0.63
CA VAL A 104 -9.13 -0.35 -1.46
C VAL A 104 -10.24 0.68 -1.29
N GLU A 105 -11.50 0.25 -1.31
CA GLU A 105 -12.66 1.10 -1.07
C GLU A 105 -12.64 1.73 0.33
N ALA A 106 -12.34 0.94 1.36
CA ALA A 106 -12.21 1.42 2.73
C ALA A 106 -11.07 2.43 2.87
N LEU A 107 -9.91 2.21 2.23
CA LEU A 107 -8.81 3.18 2.21
C LEU A 107 -9.26 4.51 1.61
N THR A 108 -9.94 4.46 0.46
CA THR A 108 -10.50 5.66 -0.20
C THR A 108 -11.47 6.40 0.73
N THR A 109 -12.39 5.68 1.40
CA THR A 109 -13.33 6.24 2.37
C THR A 109 -12.61 6.95 3.52
N HIS A 110 -11.49 6.42 3.97
CA HIS A 110 -10.66 7.00 5.02
C HIS A 110 -9.61 8.00 4.51
N LYS A 111 -9.66 8.40 3.22
CA LYS A 111 -8.76 9.37 2.58
C LYS A 111 -7.29 8.92 2.59
N VAL A 112 -7.07 7.63 2.51
CA VAL A 112 -5.77 7.00 2.33
C VAL A 112 -5.66 6.54 0.89
N GLU A 113 -4.64 7.01 0.18
CA GLU A 113 -4.38 6.58 -1.18
C GLU A 113 -3.88 5.14 -1.20
N SER A 114 -4.19 4.40 -2.25
CA SER A 114 -3.71 3.03 -2.42
C SER A 114 -3.03 2.82 -3.75
N ALA A 115 -2.03 1.96 -3.77
CA ALA A 115 -1.43 1.43 -4.97
C ALA A 115 -1.32 -0.08 -4.82
N VAL A 116 -1.61 -0.82 -5.88
CA VAL A 116 -1.58 -2.29 -5.88
C VAL A 116 -0.58 -2.77 -6.90
N ALA A 117 0.43 -3.53 -6.46
CA ALA A 117 1.32 -4.25 -7.34
C ALA A 117 0.74 -5.65 -7.60
N THR A 118 0.33 -5.91 -8.82
CA THR A 118 -0.31 -7.15 -9.22
C THR A 118 0.24 -7.68 -10.55
N ASN A 119 0.18 -8.99 -10.75
CA ASN A 119 0.46 -9.60 -12.06
C ASN A 119 -0.69 -9.40 -13.07
N GLY A 120 -1.82 -8.90 -12.65
CA GLY A 120 -2.95 -8.54 -13.49
C GLY A 120 -3.83 -9.70 -13.97
N LEU A 121 -3.49 -10.97 -13.71
CA LEU A 121 -4.22 -12.12 -14.27
C LEU A 121 -5.68 -12.22 -13.82
N LEU A 122 -5.99 -11.72 -12.65
CA LEU A 122 -7.33 -11.76 -12.05
C LEU A 122 -8.05 -10.41 -12.09
N LEU A 123 -7.48 -9.42 -12.78
CA LEU A 123 -8.15 -8.15 -13.01
C LEU A 123 -9.14 -8.30 -14.16
N ASP A 124 -10.33 -7.75 -13.99
CA ASP A 124 -11.35 -7.60 -15.00
C ASP A 124 -11.90 -6.16 -15.01
N GLU A 125 -12.64 -5.81 -16.06
CA GLU A 125 -13.18 -4.45 -16.22
C GLU A 125 -14.08 -4.03 -15.07
N TYR A 126 -14.82 -4.95 -14.47
CA TYR A 126 -15.71 -4.66 -13.33
C TYR A 126 -14.90 -4.29 -12.07
N LYS A 127 -13.72 -4.88 -11.90
CA LYS A 127 -12.86 -4.68 -10.75
C LYS A 127 -11.99 -3.43 -10.86
N LEU A 128 -11.84 -2.89 -12.07
CA LEU A 128 -11.03 -1.68 -12.33
C LEU A 128 -11.83 -0.39 -12.16
N ASN A 129 -13.15 -0.46 -12.05
CA ASN A 129 -14.06 0.71 -11.91
C ASN A 129 -14.40 1.06 -10.46
N ILE A 130 -13.51 0.76 -9.52
CA ILE A 130 -13.63 1.12 -8.10
C ILE A 130 -13.13 2.53 -7.83
#